data_85ba5346e4ec31ae464b92459bb9555f
#
_entry.id   85ba5346e4ec31ae464b92459bb9555f
#
_cell.length_a   1.000
_cell.length_b   1.000
_cell.length_c   1.000
_cell.angle_alpha   90.00
_cell.angle_beta   90.00
_cell.angle_gamma   90.00
#
_symmetry.space_group_name_H-M   'P 1'
#
loop_
_entity.id
_entity.type
_entity.pdbx_description
1 polymer ?
#
loop_
_entity_poly.entity_id
_entity_poly.type
_entity_poly.pdbx_seq_one_letter_code
_entity_poly.pdbx_strand_id
1 'polypeptide(L)'
;MSSEKEEPVPIFVKPEDLHLYKSVKFVDVRSPTDYAEGHLNNAVNMYDIFTYLLPTSTEEAIHKMNNHFQTRFGELGITGQEHIIIYEQSMNKQYGASCRGFFIFKHMKHPHVSTLEGGLDAMIRFEGSTQTITKETPVIIPCQYHGNDDDTFDSWMASRDDILQVLSNRLVGTWLVDVRDAVEWLGLSSSPYGVDFTPRRGRIPRSVWIEWHKFHKLDNEKHVAKSKSNEQIQALMTTYGIQSDDEIIIYCFKGSRAAVALMKLKEAGYSNVKNYFASWNEWSRDFQLPVDDRILVGNKK
;
A
#
# COMPACT_ATOMS: atom_id res chain seq x y z
N MET A 1 -32.88 -19.22 -10.35
CA MET A 1 -32.22 -18.63 -9.17
C MET A 1 -31.33 -17.54 -9.72
N SER A 2 -31.71 -16.29 -9.52
CA SER A 2 -30.89 -15.13 -9.91
C SER A 2 -29.66 -15.13 -9.02
N SER A 3 -28.47 -15.26 -9.62
CA SER A 3 -27.21 -14.97 -8.92
C SER A 3 -27.25 -13.50 -8.54
N GLU A 4 -27.50 -13.21 -7.25
CA GLU A 4 -27.21 -11.89 -6.72
C GLU A 4 -25.74 -11.64 -7.03
N LYS A 5 -25.46 -10.65 -7.87
CA LYS A 5 -24.08 -10.16 -8.06
C LYS A 5 -23.69 -9.57 -6.72
N GLU A 6 -22.76 -10.22 -6.02
CA GLU A 6 -22.12 -9.63 -4.85
C GLU A 6 -21.57 -8.26 -5.26
N GLU A 7 -21.96 -7.23 -4.52
CA GLU A 7 -21.38 -5.89 -4.76
C GLU A 7 -19.87 -5.94 -4.51
N PRO A 8 -19.08 -5.24 -5.34
CA PRO A 8 -17.64 -5.25 -5.19
C PRO A 8 -17.24 -4.69 -3.81
N VAL A 9 -16.43 -5.44 -3.08
CA VAL A 9 -15.93 -5.05 -1.77
C VAL A 9 -15.11 -3.75 -1.90
N PRO A 10 -15.44 -2.68 -1.14
CA PRO A 10 -14.75 -1.41 -1.24
C PRO A 10 -13.29 -1.53 -0.78
N ILE A 11 -12.42 -0.73 -1.37
CA ILE A 11 -10.99 -0.66 -0.98
C ILE A 11 -10.87 -0.13 0.45
N PHE A 12 -11.61 0.94 0.77
CA PHE A 12 -11.63 1.53 2.11
C PHE A 12 -13.01 1.36 2.74
N VAL A 13 -13.03 0.83 3.95
CA VAL A 13 -14.24 0.66 4.77
C VAL A 13 -14.17 1.65 5.92
N LYS A 14 -15.22 2.42 6.10
CA LYS A 14 -15.33 3.34 7.23
C LYS A 14 -15.78 2.60 8.51
N PRO A 15 -15.43 3.10 9.70
CA PRO A 15 -15.90 2.53 10.96
C PRO A 15 -17.42 2.34 11.04
N GLU A 16 -18.19 3.30 10.53
CA GLU A 16 -19.65 3.27 10.51
C GLU A 16 -20.24 2.17 9.62
N ASP A 17 -19.53 1.74 8.58
CA ASP A 17 -19.99 0.77 7.59
C ASP A 17 -19.61 -0.68 7.96
N LEU A 18 -18.81 -0.89 9.03
CA LEU A 18 -18.34 -2.23 9.43
C LEU A 18 -19.48 -3.21 9.71
N HIS A 19 -20.62 -2.72 10.20
CA HIS A 19 -21.79 -3.54 10.48
C HIS A 19 -22.43 -4.18 9.24
N LEU A 20 -22.10 -3.70 8.04
CA LEU A 20 -22.58 -4.24 6.75
C LEU A 20 -21.89 -5.54 6.37
N TYR A 21 -20.71 -5.84 6.96
CA TYR A 21 -19.89 -6.98 6.58
C TYR A 21 -20.02 -8.12 7.60
N LYS A 22 -20.25 -9.31 7.09
CA LYS A 22 -20.31 -10.55 7.89
C LYS A 22 -18.97 -11.28 7.80
N SER A 23 -18.63 -12.05 8.84
CA SER A 23 -17.45 -12.92 8.84
C SER A 23 -16.12 -12.16 8.57
N VAL A 24 -15.98 -10.97 9.15
CA VAL A 24 -14.77 -10.15 9.02
C VAL A 24 -13.64 -10.74 9.87
N LYS A 25 -12.45 -10.82 9.30
CA LYS A 25 -11.20 -11.05 10.01
C LYS A 25 -10.35 -9.79 9.98
N PHE A 26 -10.06 -9.24 11.15
CA PHE A 26 -9.20 -8.07 11.27
C PHE A 26 -7.73 -8.46 11.25
N VAL A 27 -6.93 -7.70 10.49
CA VAL A 27 -5.46 -7.83 10.42
C VAL A 27 -4.82 -6.54 10.91
N ASP A 28 -4.18 -6.59 12.07
CA ASP A 28 -3.43 -5.48 12.67
C ASP A 28 -1.99 -5.51 12.16
N VAL A 29 -1.56 -4.47 11.46
CA VAL A 29 -0.19 -4.37 10.92
C VAL A 29 0.74 -3.51 11.78
N ARG A 30 0.29 -3.10 12.98
CA ARG A 30 1.12 -2.36 13.94
C ARG A 30 2.18 -3.27 14.57
N SER A 31 3.13 -2.65 15.27
CA SER A 31 4.13 -3.41 16.00
C SER A 31 3.50 -4.39 17.00
N PRO A 32 4.15 -5.53 17.32
CA PRO A 32 3.66 -6.45 18.35
C PRO A 32 3.43 -5.77 19.71
N THR A 33 4.22 -4.76 20.04
CA THR A 33 4.04 -3.97 21.27
C THR A 33 2.75 -3.17 21.23
N ASP A 34 2.50 -2.41 20.14
CA ASP A 34 1.26 -1.63 19.99
C ASP A 34 0.02 -2.53 19.95
N TYR A 35 0.14 -3.71 19.30
CA TYR A 35 -0.93 -4.71 19.30
C TYR A 35 -1.24 -5.22 20.70
N ALA A 36 -0.22 -5.54 21.51
CA ALA A 36 -0.39 -6.04 22.87
C ALA A 36 -0.97 -4.97 23.83
N GLU A 37 -0.75 -3.69 23.56
CA GLU A 37 -1.36 -2.59 24.32
C GLU A 37 -2.88 -2.48 24.11
N GLY A 38 -3.38 -2.93 22.96
CA GLY A 38 -4.80 -3.01 22.64
C GLY A 38 -5.06 -3.09 21.14
N HIS A 39 -5.95 -3.98 20.74
CA HIS A 39 -6.32 -4.23 19.35
C HIS A 39 -7.82 -4.52 19.22
N LEU A 40 -8.35 -4.50 17.99
CA LEU A 40 -9.74 -4.87 17.73
C LEU A 40 -9.96 -6.35 18.10
N ASN A 41 -11.09 -6.64 18.73
CA ASN A 41 -11.41 -8.00 19.12
C ASN A 41 -11.32 -8.96 17.93
N ASN A 42 -10.73 -10.13 18.16
CA ASN A 42 -10.41 -11.15 17.14
C ASN A 42 -9.43 -10.71 16.03
N ALA A 43 -8.76 -9.57 16.16
CA ALA A 43 -7.71 -9.20 15.24
C ALA A 43 -6.47 -10.08 15.41
N VAL A 44 -5.83 -10.43 14.29
CA VAL A 44 -4.52 -11.09 14.27
C VAL A 44 -3.44 -10.08 13.95
N ASN A 45 -2.25 -10.20 14.59
CA ASN A 45 -1.13 -9.31 14.30
C ASN A 45 -0.28 -9.84 13.15
N MET A 46 -0.03 -8.98 12.17
CA MET A 46 0.80 -9.30 11.01
C MET A 46 1.75 -8.14 10.68
N TYR A 47 2.68 -7.88 11.61
CA TYR A 47 3.65 -6.78 11.48
C TYR A 47 4.66 -7.00 10.34
N ASP A 48 4.88 -8.22 9.92
CA ASP A 48 5.73 -8.56 8.78
C ASP A 48 5.22 -7.97 7.45
N ILE A 49 3.94 -7.68 7.30
CA ILE A 49 3.43 -6.83 6.21
C ILE A 49 4.22 -5.52 6.11
N PHE A 50 4.50 -4.88 7.23
CA PHE A 50 5.26 -3.62 7.25
C PHE A 50 6.77 -3.83 7.12
N THR A 51 7.32 -4.86 7.79
CA THR A 51 8.78 -5.05 7.90
C THR A 51 9.38 -5.80 6.72
N TYR A 52 8.60 -6.63 6.01
CA TYR A 52 9.11 -7.37 4.86
C TYR A 52 9.72 -6.44 3.82
N LEU A 53 10.91 -6.78 3.34
CA LEU A 53 11.61 -6.01 2.32
C LEU A 53 11.87 -6.91 1.11
N LEU A 54 11.17 -6.64 0.00
CA LEU A 54 11.42 -7.31 -1.26
C LEU A 54 12.78 -6.84 -1.80
N PRO A 55 13.79 -7.73 -1.90
CA PRO A 55 15.14 -7.31 -2.27
C PRO A 55 15.23 -6.91 -3.75
N THR A 56 14.53 -7.65 -4.62
CA THR A 56 14.47 -7.41 -6.06
C THR A 56 13.08 -7.76 -6.59
N SER A 57 12.73 -7.27 -7.77
CA SER A 57 11.49 -7.58 -8.47
C SER A 57 11.62 -8.74 -9.47
N THR A 58 12.61 -9.62 -9.29
CA THR A 58 12.76 -10.84 -10.08
C THR A 58 11.67 -11.86 -9.74
N GLU A 59 11.31 -12.71 -10.68
CA GLU A 59 10.34 -13.80 -10.46
C GLU A 59 10.70 -14.66 -9.25
N GLU A 60 11.98 -15.00 -9.08
CA GLU A 60 12.45 -15.78 -7.93
C GLU A 60 12.18 -15.06 -6.59
N ALA A 61 12.46 -13.76 -6.52
CA ALA A 61 12.24 -12.99 -5.29
C ALA A 61 10.74 -12.81 -5.00
N ILE A 62 9.93 -12.60 -6.03
CA ILE A 62 8.47 -12.54 -5.92
C ILE A 62 7.92 -13.90 -5.45
N HIS A 63 8.41 -15.01 -6.02
CA HIS A 63 7.99 -16.33 -5.58
C HIS A 63 8.33 -16.61 -4.11
N LYS A 64 9.52 -16.22 -3.65
CA LYS A 64 9.89 -16.29 -2.22
C LYS A 64 8.98 -15.45 -1.34
N MET A 65 8.61 -14.24 -1.78
CA MET A 65 7.65 -13.39 -1.09
C MET A 65 6.27 -14.06 -1.01
N ASN A 66 5.79 -14.64 -2.11
CA ASN A 66 4.50 -15.32 -2.15
C ASN A 66 4.47 -16.50 -1.17
N ASN A 67 5.50 -17.33 -1.15
CA ASN A 67 5.62 -18.45 -0.22
C ASN A 67 5.66 -17.98 1.24
N HIS A 68 6.37 -16.89 1.51
CA HIS A 68 6.41 -16.29 2.85
C HIS A 68 5.00 -15.88 3.30
N PHE A 69 4.28 -15.09 2.50
CA PHE A 69 2.94 -14.61 2.87
C PHE A 69 1.89 -15.72 2.86
N GLN A 70 1.98 -16.68 1.97
CA GLN A 70 1.11 -17.87 1.97
C GLN A 70 1.23 -18.62 3.30
N THR A 71 2.45 -18.86 3.77
CA THR A 71 2.72 -19.50 5.07
C THR A 71 2.16 -18.66 6.21
N ARG A 72 2.47 -17.36 6.22
CA ARG A 72 2.00 -16.45 7.30
C ARG A 72 0.48 -16.35 7.37
N PHE A 73 -0.20 -16.28 6.22
CA PHE A 73 -1.66 -16.27 6.19
C PHE A 73 -2.23 -17.56 6.82
N GLY A 74 -1.69 -18.72 6.45
CA GLY A 74 -2.10 -20.00 7.02
C GLY A 74 -1.84 -20.09 8.53
N GLU A 75 -0.68 -19.67 9.02
CA GLU A 75 -0.33 -19.62 10.44
C GLU A 75 -1.31 -18.74 11.25
N LEU A 76 -1.84 -17.67 10.62
CA LEU A 76 -2.82 -16.77 11.23
C LEU A 76 -4.27 -17.22 11.01
N GLY A 77 -4.47 -18.44 10.50
CA GLY A 77 -5.80 -19.02 10.27
C GLY A 77 -6.60 -18.24 9.22
N ILE A 78 -5.94 -17.73 8.18
CA ILE A 78 -6.57 -17.08 7.02
C ILE A 78 -6.66 -18.11 5.91
N THR A 79 -7.89 -18.48 5.51
CA THR A 79 -8.13 -19.56 4.54
C THR A 79 -8.14 -19.07 3.09
N GLY A 80 -8.49 -17.80 2.87
CA GLY A 80 -8.73 -17.22 1.55
C GLY A 80 -10.21 -16.96 1.26
N GLN A 81 -11.11 -17.22 2.21
CA GLN A 81 -12.55 -17.04 2.05
C GLN A 81 -13.12 -15.87 2.86
N GLU A 82 -12.39 -15.42 3.88
CA GLU A 82 -12.82 -14.38 4.80
C GLU A 82 -12.78 -13.00 4.14
N HIS A 83 -13.63 -12.08 4.61
CA HIS A 83 -13.42 -10.67 4.33
C HIS A 83 -12.34 -10.13 5.27
N ILE A 84 -11.18 -9.84 4.72
CA ILE A 84 -10.05 -9.26 5.46
C ILE A 84 -10.23 -7.75 5.55
N ILE A 85 -10.18 -7.20 6.77
CA ILE A 85 -10.10 -5.77 7.00
C ILE A 85 -8.78 -5.46 7.70
N ILE A 86 -7.89 -4.76 7.00
CA ILE A 86 -6.55 -4.45 7.46
C ILE A 86 -6.54 -3.06 8.09
N TYR A 87 -5.86 -2.92 9.22
CA TYR A 87 -5.72 -1.63 9.86
C TYR A 87 -4.32 -1.40 10.45
N GLU A 88 -3.96 -0.14 10.52
CA GLU A 88 -2.82 0.41 11.24
C GLU A 88 -3.33 1.41 12.29
N GLN A 89 -2.45 2.08 13.03
CA GLN A 89 -2.88 3.07 14.03
C GLN A 89 -3.65 4.22 13.38
N SER A 90 -3.06 4.80 12.35
CA SER A 90 -3.66 5.84 11.49
C SER A 90 -2.94 5.84 10.16
N MET A 91 -3.65 6.05 9.05
CA MET A 91 -3.14 5.90 7.67
C MET A 91 -1.88 6.72 7.35
N ASN A 92 -1.52 7.71 8.16
CA ASN A 92 -0.35 8.56 7.97
C ASN A 92 0.80 8.30 8.96
N LYS A 93 0.65 7.38 9.91
CA LYS A 93 1.66 7.16 10.97
C LYS A 93 2.69 6.08 10.63
N GLN A 94 2.31 5.07 9.86
CA GLN A 94 3.17 3.91 9.54
C GLN A 94 3.38 3.77 8.03
N TYR A 95 3.54 4.91 7.34
CA TYR A 95 3.79 4.95 5.89
C TYR A 95 2.78 4.18 5.04
N GLY A 96 1.52 4.03 5.49
CA GLY A 96 0.48 3.29 4.77
C GLY A 96 0.66 1.77 4.84
N ALA A 97 1.02 1.26 6.00
CA ALA A 97 1.22 -0.17 6.21
C ALA A 97 -0.04 -1.00 5.94
N SER A 98 -1.24 -0.49 6.27
CA SER A 98 -2.50 -1.14 5.96
C SER A 98 -2.76 -1.22 4.45
N CYS A 99 -2.46 -0.16 3.71
CA CYS A 99 -2.55 -0.14 2.25
C CYS A 99 -1.53 -1.11 1.60
N ARG A 100 -0.33 -1.23 2.21
CA ARG A 100 0.64 -2.23 1.79
C ARG A 100 0.11 -3.65 2.01
N GLY A 101 -0.56 -3.89 3.12
CA GLY A 101 -1.23 -5.16 3.40
C GLY A 101 -2.30 -5.48 2.36
N PHE A 102 -3.17 -4.51 2.06
CA PHE A 102 -4.16 -4.66 1.00
C PHE A 102 -3.52 -5.07 -0.33
N PHE A 103 -2.43 -4.39 -0.72
CA PHE A 103 -1.70 -4.70 -1.95
C PHE A 103 -1.18 -6.16 -1.94
N ILE A 104 -0.57 -6.61 -0.82
CA ILE A 104 -0.05 -7.97 -0.68
C ILE A 104 -1.19 -8.99 -0.78
N PHE A 105 -2.30 -8.80 -0.05
CA PHE A 105 -3.44 -9.70 -0.11
C PHE A 105 -4.03 -9.79 -1.53
N LYS A 106 -4.16 -8.66 -2.23
CA LYS A 106 -4.61 -8.64 -3.62
C LYS A 106 -3.61 -9.35 -4.55
N HIS A 107 -2.31 -9.11 -4.37
CA HIS A 107 -1.28 -9.85 -5.12
C HIS A 107 -1.35 -11.35 -4.89
N MET A 108 -1.67 -11.76 -3.65
CA MET A 108 -1.92 -13.17 -3.29
C MET A 108 -3.31 -13.67 -3.71
N LYS A 109 -4.02 -12.91 -4.54
CA LYS A 109 -5.37 -13.24 -5.08
C LYS A 109 -6.44 -13.46 -4.01
N HIS A 110 -6.34 -12.77 -2.86
CA HIS A 110 -7.39 -12.83 -1.86
C HIS A 110 -8.63 -12.08 -2.36
N PRO A 111 -9.83 -12.70 -2.39
CA PRO A 111 -10.98 -12.10 -3.07
C PRO A 111 -11.53 -10.87 -2.35
N HIS A 112 -11.68 -10.93 -1.03
CA HIS A 112 -12.38 -9.93 -0.22
C HIS A 112 -11.42 -9.23 0.75
N VAL A 113 -10.89 -8.09 0.34
CA VAL A 113 -9.93 -7.30 1.14
C VAL A 113 -10.34 -5.85 1.17
N SER A 114 -10.28 -5.26 2.34
CA SER A 114 -10.47 -3.83 2.58
C SER A 114 -9.44 -3.29 3.56
N THR A 115 -9.30 -1.98 3.59
CA THR A 115 -8.52 -1.25 4.59
C THR A 115 -9.47 -0.41 5.44
N LEU A 116 -9.31 -0.44 6.76
CA LEU A 116 -10.08 0.40 7.67
C LEU A 116 -9.67 1.88 7.52
N GLU A 117 -10.58 2.72 7.04
CA GLU A 117 -10.31 4.13 6.83
C GLU A 117 -10.01 4.84 8.15
N GLY A 118 -8.89 5.53 8.21
CA GLY A 118 -8.44 6.23 9.42
C GLY A 118 -7.84 5.31 10.49
N GLY A 119 -7.84 3.98 10.29
CA GLY A 119 -7.24 3.00 11.17
C GLY A 119 -7.89 2.88 12.54
N LEU A 120 -7.12 2.36 13.50
CA LEU A 120 -7.61 2.16 14.88
C LEU A 120 -8.03 3.47 15.55
N ASP A 121 -7.34 4.58 15.26
CA ASP A 121 -7.69 5.90 15.81
C ASP A 121 -9.10 6.34 15.38
N ALA A 122 -9.51 6.06 14.15
CA ALA A 122 -10.86 6.36 13.67
C ALA A 122 -11.90 5.46 14.35
N MET A 123 -11.56 4.18 14.53
CA MET A 123 -12.44 3.21 15.17
C MET A 123 -12.72 3.54 16.63
N ILE A 124 -11.70 3.91 17.39
CA ILE A 124 -11.83 4.30 18.81
C ILE A 124 -12.72 5.55 18.97
N ARG A 125 -12.67 6.47 18.00
CA ARG A 125 -13.45 7.73 18.07
C ARG A 125 -14.86 7.62 17.51
N PHE A 126 -15.20 6.50 16.92
CA PHE A 126 -16.55 6.27 16.42
C PHE A 126 -17.49 5.84 17.56
N GLU A 127 -18.34 6.74 18.03
CA GLU A 127 -19.23 6.53 19.19
C GLU A 127 -20.26 5.41 19.00
N GLY A 128 -20.58 5.06 17.73
CA GLY A 128 -21.48 3.97 17.37
C GLY A 128 -20.81 2.60 17.24
N SER A 129 -19.52 2.47 17.62
CA SER A 129 -18.78 1.23 17.44
C SER A 129 -19.32 0.10 18.30
N THR A 130 -19.61 -1.04 17.68
CA THR A 130 -19.84 -2.33 18.35
C THR A 130 -18.55 -3.12 18.53
N GLN A 131 -17.44 -2.67 17.96
CA GLN A 131 -16.14 -3.30 18.09
C GLN A 131 -15.48 -2.89 19.41
N THR A 132 -14.97 -3.88 20.11
CA THR A 132 -14.27 -3.67 21.39
C THR A 132 -12.78 -3.73 21.20
N ILE A 133 -12.06 -2.92 21.98
CA ILE A 133 -10.62 -3.02 22.13
C ILE A 133 -10.30 -4.01 23.22
N THR A 134 -9.44 -4.96 22.92
CA THR A 134 -9.00 -6.00 23.87
C THR A 134 -7.47 -6.11 23.86
N LYS A 135 -6.95 -6.80 24.91
CA LYS A 135 -5.54 -7.26 24.99
C LYS A 135 -5.46 -8.78 24.87
N GLU A 136 -6.60 -9.44 24.76
CA GLU A 136 -6.67 -10.90 24.68
C GLU A 136 -6.31 -11.35 23.27
N THR A 137 -5.25 -12.16 23.16
CA THR A 137 -4.85 -12.77 21.89
C THR A 137 -5.92 -13.77 21.44
N PRO A 138 -6.41 -13.69 20.20
CA PRO A 138 -7.40 -14.63 19.70
C PRO A 138 -6.82 -16.05 19.61
N VAL A 139 -7.68 -17.05 19.78
CA VAL A 139 -7.30 -18.43 19.48
C VAL A 139 -7.19 -18.60 17.97
N ILE A 140 -6.00 -18.94 17.51
CA ILE A 140 -5.74 -19.15 16.08
C ILE A 140 -5.69 -20.66 15.82
N ILE A 141 -6.47 -21.10 14.83
CA ILE A 141 -6.38 -22.45 14.28
C ILE A 141 -5.64 -22.33 12.95
N PRO A 142 -4.38 -22.77 12.84
CA PRO A 142 -3.65 -22.72 11.60
C PRO A 142 -4.34 -23.52 10.50
N CYS A 143 -4.24 -23.03 9.26
CA CYS A 143 -4.86 -23.65 8.10
C CYS A 143 -3.94 -23.52 6.87
N GLN A 144 -4.36 -24.06 5.75
CA GLN A 144 -3.73 -23.80 4.47
C GLN A 144 -4.43 -22.60 3.82
N TYR A 145 -3.66 -21.60 3.40
CA TYR A 145 -4.16 -20.47 2.63
C TYR A 145 -4.33 -20.85 1.15
N HIS A 146 -5.47 -20.53 0.59
CA HIS A 146 -5.77 -20.69 -0.84
C HIS A 146 -6.29 -19.36 -1.39
N GLY A 147 -5.49 -18.69 -2.19
CA GLY A 147 -5.96 -17.55 -2.98
C GLY A 147 -6.92 -18.01 -4.08
N ASN A 148 -7.60 -17.08 -4.71
CA ASN A 148 -8.45 -17.39 -5.87
C ASN A 148 -7.58 -17.83 -7.07
N ASP A 149 -7.95 -18.93 -7.74
CA ASP A 149 -7.24 -19.45 -8.93
C ASP A 149 -7.57 -18.67 -10.22
N ASP A 150 -8.32 -17.57 -10.12
CA ASP A 150 -8.69 -16.75 -11.26
C ASP A 150 -7.44 -16.11 -11.91
N ASP A 151 -7.09 -16.58 -13.11
CA ASP A 151 -5.96 -16.06 -13.89
C ASP A 151 -6.23 -14.65 -14.49
N THR A 152 -7.46 -14.12 -14.33
CA THR A 152 -7.82 -12.78 -14.82
C THR A 152 -7.32 -11.65 -13.91
N PHE A 153 -6.61 -11.97 -12.82
CA PHE A 153 -6.08 -10.96 -11.91
C PHE A 153 -5.01 -10.12 -12.63
N ASP A 154 -5.37 -8.89 -12.94
CA ASP A 154 -4.44 -7.90 -13.47
C ASP A 154 -3.36 -7.61 -12.42
N SER A 155 -2.11 -7.93 -12.75
CA SER A 155 -0.99 -7.72 -11.82
C SER A 155 -0.78 -6.23 -11.57
N TRP A 156 -1.11 -5.78 -10.36
CA TRP A 156 -0.83 -4.41 -9.91
C TRP A 156 0.66 -4.18 -9.58
N MET A 157 1.48 -5.21 -9.74
CA MET A 157 2.90 -5.14 -9.47
C MET A 157 3.68 -4.82 -10.74
N ALA A 158 4.54 -3.81 -10.66
CA ALA A 158 5.55 -3.53 -11.68
C ALA A 158 6.91 -4.04 -11.22
N SER A 159 7.72 -4.44 -12.18
CA SER A 159 9.10 -4.87 -12.03
C SER A 159 10.10 -3.73 -12.31
N ARG A 160 11.36 -3.97 -11.97
CA ARG A 160 12.49 -3.13 -12.43
C ARG A 160 12.56 -3.06 -13.96
N ASP A 161 12.25 -4.15 -14.63
CA ASP A 161 12.35 -4.23 -16.09
C ASP A 161 11.27 -3.39 -16.77
N ASP A 162 10.06 -3.26 -16.16
CA ASP A 162 9.04 -2.31 -16.61
C ASP A 162 9.56 -0.87 -16.54
N ILE A 163 10.23 -0.51 -15.46
CA ILE A 163 10.85 0.82 -15.32
C ILE A 163 11.92 1.05 -16.42
N LEU A 164 12.76 0.04 -16.70
CA LEU A 164 13.76 0.14 -17.76
C LEU A 164 13.13 0.29 -19.14
N GLN A 165 11.97 -0.32 -19.39
CA GLN A 165 11.21 -0.13 -20.63
C GLN A 165 10.69 1.31 -20.74
N VAL A 166 10.18 1.90 -19.65
CA VAL A 166 9.80 3.33 -19.62
C VAL A 166 10.99 4.23 -19.95
N LEU A 167 12.15 3.99 -19.30
CA LEU A 167 13.34 4.80 -19.50
C LEU A 167 13.91 4.69 -20.92
N SER A 168 13.80 3.52 -21.56
CA SER A 168 14.23 3.29 -22.95
C SER A 168 13.21 3.69 -24.00
N ASN A 169 12.11 4.35 -23.63
CA ASN A 169 10.97 4.72 -24.50
C ASN A 169 10.28 3.53 -25.18
N ARG A 170 10.36 2.33 -24.65
CA ARG A 170 9.60 1.17 -25.15
C ARG A 170 8.15 1.19 -24.65
N LEU A 171 7.93 1.74 -23.44
CA LEU A 171 6.60 2.07 -22.91
C LEU A 171 6.39 3.58 -23.05
N VAL A 172 5.94 4.03 -24.22
CA VAL A 172 5.65 5.43 -24.51
C VAL A 172 4.31 5.80 -23.88
N GLY A 173 4.26 6.96 -23.20
CA GLY A 173 3.04 7.42 -22.53
C GLY A 173 2.85 6.93 -21.11
N THR A 174 3.75 6.06 -20.60
CA THR A 174 3.71 5.61 -19.20
C THR A 174 4.31 6.65 -18.26
N TRP A 175 3.56 7.05 -17.25
CA TRP A 175 4.01 7.94 -16.19
C TRP A 175 4.77 7.17 -15.10
N LEU A 176 5.92 7.67 -14.72
CA LEU A 176 6.67 7.18 -13.57
C LEU A 176 6.51 8.18 -12.42
N VAL A 177 5.87 7.76 -11.32
CA VAL A 177 5.52 8.66 -10.20
C VAL A 177 6.30 8.27 -8.95
N ASP A 178 7.12 9.20 -8.46
CA ASP A 178 7.80 9.10 -7.16
C ASP A 178 6.90 9.70 -6.07
N VAL A 179 6.52 8.88 -5.09
CA VAL A 179 5.65 9.33 -3.98
C VAL A 179 6.41 9.44 -2.66
N ARG A 180 7.75 9.44 -2.69
CA ARG A 180 8.57 9.59 -1.48
C ARG A 180 8.49 10.99 -0.89
N ASP A 181 9.01 11.11 0.33
CA ASP A 181 9.10 12.39 1.02
C ASP A 181 10.08 13.34 0.31
N ALA A 182 9.88 14.64 0.49
CA ALA A 182 10.67 15.68 -0.18
C ALA A 182 12.18 15.50 0.01
N VAL A 183 12.62 15.10 1.21
CA VAL A 183 14.06 14.90 1.51
C VAL A 183 14.68 13.76 0.70
N GLU A 184 13.91 12.73 0.36
CA GLU A 184 14.34 11.62 -0.50
C GLU A 184 14.38 12.05 -1.97
N TRP A 185 13.32 12.73 -2.42
CA TRP A 185 13.21 13.25 -3.79
C TRP A 185 14.33 14.25 -4.11
N LEU A 186 14.63 15.14 -3.18
CA LEU A 186 15.70 16.16 -3.33
C LEU A 186 17.11 15.57 -3.22
N GLY A 187 17.26 14.28 -2.90
CA GLY A 187 18.57 13.66 -2.73
C GLY A 187 19.26 14.01 -1.40
N LEU A 188 18.54 14.54 -0.43
CA LEU A 188 19.05 14.85 0.91
C LEU A 188 19.07 13.62 1.83
N SER A 189 18.24 12.63 1.56
CA SER A 189 18.21 11.32 2.22
C SER A 189 18.10 10.19 1.19
N SER A 190 18.64 9.02 1.52
CA SER A 190 18.49 7.82 0.70
C SER A 190 17.19 7.04 1.02
N SER A 191 16.59 7.29 2.19
CA SER A 191 15.43 6.54 2.66
C SER A 191 14.73 7.25 3.84
N PRO A 192 13.51 6.79 4.23
CA PRO A 192 12.85 7.25 5.46
C PRO A 192 13.48 6.67 6.74
N TYR A 193 14.41 5.70 6.63
CA TYR A 193 15.06 5.03 7.75
C TYR A 193 16.43 5.60 8.12
N GLY A 194 16.87 6.62 7.39
CA GLY A 194 18.15 7.29 7.63
C GLY A 194 18.74 7.83 6.34
N VAL A 195 19.62 8.84 6.49
CA VAL A 195 20.17 9.57 5.34
C VAL A 195 21.01 8.70 4.42
N ASP A 196 21.64 7.64 4.97
CA ASP A 196 22.55 6.73 4.25
C ASP A 196 22.10 5.25 4.39
N PHE A 197 20.81 4.98 4.65
CA PHE A 197 20.31 3.62 4.81
C PHE A 197 20.48 2.76 3.54
N THR A 198 20.39 3.37 2.36
CA THR A 198 20.73 2.73 1.09
C THR A 198 21.91 3.44 0.40
N PRO A 199 22.65 2.76 -0.50
CA PRO A 199 23.94 3.25 -0.99
C PRO A 199 23.84 4.49 -1.88
N ARG A 200 22.68 4.78 -2.46
CA ARG A 200 22.51 5.93 -3.36
C ARG A 200 21.36 6.82 -2.93
N ARG A 201 21.52 8.12 -3.17
CA ARG A 201 20.49 9.15 -3.03
C ARG A 201 20.03 9.59 -4.43
N GLY A 202 18.92 10.32 -4.50
CA GLY A 202 18.34 10.82 -5.73
C GLY A 202 17.04 10.11 -6.10
N ARG A 203 16.75 10.00 -7.39
CA ARG A 203 15.49 9.48 -7.92
C ARG A 203 15.67 8.71 -9.21
N ILE A 204 14.68 7.93 -9.58
CA ILE A 204 14.64 7.29 -10.90
C ILE A 204 14.46 8.40 -11.96
N PRO A 205 15.29 8.44 -13.02
CA PRO A 205 15.17 9.48 -14.03
C PRO A 205 13.77 9.53 -14.66
N ARG A 206 13.35 10.71 -15.14
CA ARG A 206 12.05 10.97 -15.77
C ARG A 206 10.84 10.81 -14.85
N SER A 207 11.02 10.51 -13.55
CA SER A 207 9.89 10.45 -12.62
C SER A 207 9.33 11.84 -12.32
N VAL A 208 8.02 11.88 -12.09
CA VAL A 208 7.27 13.04 -11.58
C VAL A 208 7.08 12.83 -10.08
N TRP A 209 7.29 13.88 -9.30
CA TRP A 209 7.13 13.80 -7.85
C TRP A 209 5.73 14.25 -7.41
N ILE A 210 5.00 13.33 -6.78
CA ILE A 210 3.71 13.59 -6.13
C ILE A 210 3.77 12.98 -4.75
N GLU A 211 4.19 13.74 -3.75
CA GLU A 211 4.38 13.23 -2.38
C GLU A 211 3.13 12.53 -1.85
N TRP A 212 3.29 11.37 -1.24
CA TRP A 212 2.20 10.49 -0.79
C TRP A 212 1.18 11.17 0.14
N HIS A 213 1.61 12.17 0.95
CA HIS A 213 0.71 12.96 1.78
C HIS A 213 -0.35 13.74 0.97
N LYS A 214 -0.12 13.99 -0.32
CA LYS A 214 -1.11 14.64 -1.18
C LYS A 214 -2.34 13.79 -1.45
N PHE A 215 -2.28 12.49 -1.18
CA PHE A 215 -3.41 11.56 -1.32
C PHE A 215 -4.30 11.49 -0.07
N HIS A 216 -3.89 12.11 1.03
CA HIS A 216 -4.63 12.19 2.28
C HIS A 216 -5.19 13.58 2.54
N LYS A 217 -6.20 13.61 3.42
CA LYS A 217 -6.72 14.81 4.06
C LYS A 217 -6.59 14.62 5.57
N LEU A 218 -5.91 15.53 6.26
CA LEU A 218 -5.91 15.53 7.71
C LEU A 218 -7.22 16.12 8.22
N ASP A 219 -7.92 15.39 9.06
CA ASP A 219 -8.98 15.94 9.90
C ASP A 219 -8.31 16.58 11.12
N ASN A 220 -8.14 17.90 11.06
CA ASN A 220 -7.42 18.65 12.09
C ASN A 220 -8.08 18.58 13.47
N GLU A 221 -9.40 18.42 13.53
CA GLU A 221 -10.14 18.31 14.80
C GLU A 221 -9.94 16.94 15.44
N LYS A 222 -9.83 15.90 14.63
CA LYS A 222 -9.74 14.52 15.08
C LYS A 222 -8.33 13.93 14.99
N HIS A 223 -7.38 14.63 14.41
CA HIS A 223 -6.01 14.16 14.14
C HIS A 223 -5.95 12.81 13.40
N VAL A 224 -6.96 12.52 12.59
CA VAL A 224 -7.09 11.30 11.82
C VAL A 224 -6.85 11.61 10.35
N ALA A 225 -5.97 10.84 9.71
CA ALA A 225 -5.81 10.93 8.27
C ALA A 225 -7.00 10.24 7.59
N LYS A 226 -7.70 11.00 6.75
CA LYS A 226 -8.79 10.50 5.90
C LYS A 226 -8.37 10.51 4.44
N SER A 227 -9.07 9.73 3.66
CA SER A 227 -8.94 9.74 2.21
C SER A 227 -9.43 11.06 1.61
N LYS A 228 -8.77 11.56 0.58
CA LYS A 228 -9.36 12.56 -0.30
C LYS A 228 -10.48 11.93 -1.12
N SER A 229 -11.46 12.72 -1.54
CA SER A 229 -12.50 12.24 -2.45
C SER A 229 -11.92 11.93 -3.84
N ASN A 230 -12.65 11.13 -4.63
CA ASN A 230 -12.23 10.77 -5.99
C ASN A 230 -12.02 12.01 -6.88
N GLU A 231 -12.89 13.01 -6.75
CA GLU A 231 -12.76 14.28 -7.48
C GLU A 231 -11.50 15.06 -7.09
N GLN A 232 -11.15 15.03 -5.80
CA GLN A 232 -9.92 15.67 -5.30
C GLN A 232 -8.66 14.96 -5.80
N ILE A 233 -8.71 13.62 -5.92
CA ILE A 233 -7.61 12.84 -6.51
C ILE A 233 -7.50 13.11 -8.00
N GLN A 234 -8.61 13.12 -8.74
CA GLN A 234 -8.63 13.43 -10.17
C GLN A 234 -8.09 14.85 -10.43
N ALA A 235 -8.53 15.84 -9.66
CA ALA A 235 -8.02 17.21 -9.75
C ALA A 235 -6.51 17.28 -9.44
N LEU A 236 -6.02 16.54 -8.44
CA LEU A 236 -4.59 16.44 -8.14
C LEU A 236 -3.82 15.91 -9.36
N MET A 237 -4.23 14.79 -9.93
CA MET A 237 -3.53 14.17 -11.06
C MET A 237 -3.56 15.07 -12.30
N THR A 238 -4.69 15.72 -12.56
CA THR A 238 -4.83 16.69 -13.68
C THR A 238 -3.82 17.84 -13.57
N THR A 239 -3.47 18.30 -12.36
CA THR A 239 -2.44 19.36 -12.19
C THR A 239 -1.05 18.94 -12.68
N TYR A 240 -0.81 17.63 -12.78
CA TYR A 240 0.41 17.04 -13.33
C TYR A 240 0.27 16.62 -14.80
N GLY A 241 -0.91 16.81 -15.39
CA GLY A 241 -1.22 16.40 -16.78
C GLY A 241 -1.54 14.92 -16.93
N ILE A 242 -1.76 14.20 -15.81
CA ILE A 242 -2.03 12.76 -15.81
C ILE A 242 -3.53 12.53 -15.90
N GLN A 243 -3.97 11.73 -16.89
CA GLN A 243 -5.36 11.38 -17.17
C GLN A 243 -5.71 9.99 -16.62
N SER A 244 -7.00 9.68 -16.49
CA SER A 244 -7.47 8.41 -15.90
C SER A 244 -7.18 7.16 -16.73
N ASP A 245 -6.93 7.31 -18.01
CA ASP A 245 -6.58 6.25 -18.97
C ASP A 245 -5.07 6.10 -19.19
N ASP A 246 -4.25 6.99 -18.61
CA ASP A 246 -2.79 6.88 -18.68
C ASP A 246 -2.28 5.64 -17.94
N GLU A 247 -1.19 5.06 -18.45
CA GLU A 247 -0.43 4.08 -17.69
C GLU A 247 0.46 4.76 -16.64
N ILE A 248 0.38 4.27 -15.41
CA ILE A 248 1.11 4.86 -14.27
C ILE A 248 1.85 3.78 -13.51
N ILE A 249 3.15 3.95 -13.33
CA ILE A 249 3.94 3.15 -12.41
C ILE A 249 4.37 4.05 -11.25
N ILE A 250 4.01 3.62 -10.05
CA ILE A 250 4.28 4.36 -8.81
C ILE A 250 5.39 3.65 -8.03
N TYR A 251 6.30 4.40 -7.46
CA TYR A 251 7.31 3.86 -6.54
C TYR A 251 7.50 4.75 -5.32
N CYS A 252 8.03 4.14 -4.25
CA CYS A 252 8.49 4.87 -3.07
C CYS A 252 9.83 4.30 -2.58
N PHE A 253 9.96 3.98 -1.29
CA PHE A 253 11.14 3.27 -0.76
C PHE A 253 11.00 1.74 -0.88
N LYS A 254 9.85 1.17 -0.43
CA LYS A 254 9.58 -0.28 -0.37
C LYS A 254 8.13 -0.64 -0.70
N GLY A 255 7.42 0.18 -1.46
CA GLY A 255 6.06 -0.09 -1.93
C GLY A 255 4.91 0.30 -0.98
N SER A 256 5.15 0.77 0.25
CA SER A 256 4.07 1.12 1.20
C SER A 256 3.34 2.41 0.81
N ARG A 257 4.06 3.54 0.72
CA ARG A 257 3.48 4.84 0.29
C ARG A 257 2.95 4.75 -1.13
N ALA A 258 3.60 3.95 -1.99
CA ALA A 258 3.11 3.67 -3.34
C ALA A 258 1.79 2.89 -3.34
N ALA A 259 1.58 1.97 -2.41
CA ALA A 259 0.30 1.27 -2.26
C ALA A 259 -0.84 2.23 -1.88
N VAL A 260 -0.58 3.22 -1.00
CA VAL A 260 -1.56 4.27 -0.67
C VAL A 260 -2.01 5.01 -1.93
N ALA A 261 -1.05 5.51 -2.71
CA ALA A 261 -1.35 6.26 -3.94
C ALA A 261 -2.08 5.37 -4.97
N LEU A 262 -1.62 4.12 -5.15
CA LEU A 262 -2.27 3.16 -6.05
C LEU A 262 -3.73 2.92 -5.69
N MET A 263 -4.02 2.63 -4.41
CA MET A 263 -5.40 2.36 -3.97
C MET A 263 -6.30 3.57 -4.19
N LYS A 264 -5.81 4.78 -3.89
CA LYS A 264 -6.55 6.02 -4.12
C LYS A 264 -6.80 6.30 -5.60
N LEU A 265 -5.84 6.02 -6.45
CA LEU A 265 -6.01 6.15 -7.89
C LEU A 265 -7.00 5.11 -8.44
N LYS A 266 -6.94 3.86 -7.97
CA LYS A 266 -7.91 2.82 -8.37
C LYS A 266 -9.35 3.22 -7.98
N GLU A 267 -9.58 3.75 -6.75
CA GLU A 267 -10.89 4.28 -6.35
C GLU A 267 -11.34 5.46 -7.22
N ALA A 268 -10.40 6.33 -7.60
CA ALA A 268 -10.69 7.50 -8.43
C ALA A 268 -10.87 7.19 -9.94
N GLY A 269 -10.83 5.90 -10.33
CA GLY A 269 -11.11 5.43 -11.67
C GLY A 269 -9.90 5.28 -12.59
N TYR A 270 -8.66 5.37 -12.06
CA TYR A 270 -7.44 5.10 -12.81
C TYR A 270 -7.23 3.58 -12.94
N SER A 271 -7.50 3.01 -14.09
CA SER A 271 -7.45 1.55 -14.29
C SER A 271 -6.02 1.01 -14.44
N ASN A 272 -5.12 1.76 -15.08
CA ASN A 272 -3.80 1.31 -15.48
C ASN A 272 -2.70 1.77 -14.50
N VAL A 273 -2.83 1.43 -13.22
CA VAL A 273 -1.88 1.82 -12.18
C VAL A 273 -1.18 0.60 -11.58
N LYS A 274 0.15 0.63 -11.55
CA LYS A 274 0.99 -0.42 -10.95
C LYS A 274 1.91 0.15 -9.88
N ASN A 275 2.25 -0.69 -8.91
CA ASN A 275 3.22 -0.40 -7.84
C ASN A 275 4.54 -1.12 -8.14
N TYR A 276 5.60 -0.38 -8.40
CA TYR A 276 6.95 -0.94 -8.35
C TYR A 276 7.30 -1.24 -6.89
N PHE A 277 6.93 -2.45 -6.44
CA PHE A 277 6.89 -2.80 -5.02
C PHE A 277 8.27 -2.87 -4.36
N ALA A 278 9.30 -3.36 -5.08
CA ALA A 278 10.68 -3.36 -4.60
C ALA A 278 11.29 -1.94 -4.53
N SER A 279 10.81 -1.01 -5.35
CA SER A 279 10.99 0.44 -5.24
C SER A 279 12.46 0.90 -5.20
N TRP A 280 12.70 2.05 -4.55
CA TRP A 280 14.02 2.63 -4.40
C TRP A 280 15.00 1.71 -3.66
N ASN A 281 14.51 0.83 -2.78
CA ASN A 281 15.35 -0.15 -2.10
C ASN A 281 16.07 -1.08 -3.09
N GLU A 282 15.38 -1.58 -4.11
CA GLU A 282 16.02 -2.35 -5.19
C GLU A 282 16.87 -1.43 -6.07
N TRP A 283 16.27 -0.35 -6.57
CA TRP A 283 16.88 0.54 -7.56
C TRP A 283 18.20 1.14 -7.10
N SER A 284 18.27 1.59 -5.85
CA SER A 284 19.46 2.24 -5.29
C SER A 284 20.64 1.28 -5.07
N ARG A 285 20.38 -0.01 -4.96
CA ARG A 285 21.42 -1.02 -4.68
C ARG A 285 22.08 -1.58 -5.94
N ASP A 286 21.45 -1.43 -7.08
CA ASP A 286 22.05 -1.80 -8.38
C ASP A 286 22.73 -0.59 -9.02
N PHE A 287 24.06 -0.56 -8.94
CA PHE A 287 24.88 0.56 -9.44
C PHE A 287 24.90 0.66 -10.98
N GLN A 288 24.37 -0.32 -11.69
CA GLN A 288 24.21 -0.25 -13.14
C GLN A 288 22.96 0.53 -13.57
N LEU A 289 22.01 0.72 -12.66
CA LEU A 289 20.79 1.45 -12.95
C LEU A 289 21.02 2.98 -12.91
N PRO A 290 20.39 3.73 -13.83
CA PRO A 290 20.55 5.17 -13.87
C PRO A 290 19.88 5.85 -12.69
N VAL A 291 20.51 6.88 -12.15
CA VAL A 291 19.97 7.72 -11.06
C VAL A 291 20.11 9.19 -11.46
N ASP A 292 19.05 9.95 -11.24
CA ASP A 292 19.12 11.41 -11.22
C ASP A 292 19.41 11.84 -9.77
N ASP A 293 20.65 12.13 -9.49
CA ASP A 293 21.16 12.56 -8.18
C ASP A 293 21.39 14.07 -8.09
N ARG A 294 20.96 14.83 -9.11
CA ARG A 294 21.05 16.29 -9.10
C ARG A 294 20.29 16.86 -7.91
N ILE A 295 20.99 17.60 -7.06
CA ILE A 295 20.38 18.31 -5.95
C ILE A 295 19.57 19.47 -6.54
N LEU A 296 18.25 19.42 -6.39
CA LEU A 296 17.35 20.48 -6.83
C LEU A 296 17.36 21.63 -5.80
N VAL A 297 18.49 22.31 -5.69
CA VAL A 297 18.56 23.55 -4.90
C VAL A 297 18.27 24.69 -5.87
N GLY A 298 17.28 25.51 -5.54
CA GLY A 298 17.00 26.71 -6.34
C GLY A 298 18.27 27.56 -6.46
N ASN A 299 18.71 27.79 -7.67
CA ASN A 299 19.75 28.79 -7.91
C ASN A 299 19.25 30.11 -7.34
N LYS A 300 19.87 30.57 -6.24
CA LYS A 300 19.78 31.99 -5.89
C LYS A 300 20.37 32.76 -7.06
N LYS A 301 19.50 33.38 -7.89
CA LYS A 301 19.91 34.49 -8.75
C LYS A 301 20.14 35.72 -7.89
#